data_ec5f4e2534cd5486e3508fcf879f54f0
#
_entry.id   ec5f4e2534cd5486e3508fcf879f54f0
#
_cell.length_a   1.000
_cell.length_b   1.000
_cell.length_c   1.000
_cell.angle_alpha   90.00
_cell.angle_beta   90.00
_cell.angle_gamma   90.00
#
_symmetry.space_group_name_H-M   'P 1'
#
loop_
_entity.id
_entity.type
_entity.pdbx_description
1 polymer ?
#
loop_
_entity_poly.entity_id
_entity_poly.type
_entity_poly.pdbx_seq_one_letter_code
_entity_poly.pdbx_strand_id
1 'polypeptide(L)'
;MPPKIPSKGYKTLDIDYNINQLSLNISTAYEPEADHPAHYINWLVEKLAVKNTQVMGRPREYDPRMMLKLVLLAYSYGLVSCRKIARFARENVVAMWLTQEHQPTYRTIARFVVSTDLEAMIQASFKKFHDYLEDEGLIDEASFIDGTKILANANKYSFVWKKRTIKYSELNVQKAQALLQELKAAEVKIDFDKTEMDLDQLDTVIALLEQRIEKLNQRVTETAKVSPNPAKQERRHAKKYLRAAKHIRQKHHEYETQKQIAGSRNSYSKTDHDATFMRLKEDPMRNGQTKPAYNLQIMTNSQYVLGYGLMQNPTDTRTLIPFLNQLAQNEVLGREIVADAGYGSERNYKYIEDHFPDKTALIPYSTMLKENSRQWQSDDRKVMNWEYHEKDDFYINPNGVRFNFKRYTYRRDSYGFRRDFKVYQAERFDENHRLIPQALTPRGNIKRIMVNPQWEYFKAKARHSLSNSDTYSRRKYDVETVFGNLKAYLGFKRFTVRGLKKAKRQMGIALMALNMKKIADRRRSFQRLYHKKKNRSELQRIPNGSFIIRDLCHSPFFILSPDSFGGRITLGPRSSPNQHGHRKGS
;
A
#
# COMPACT_ATOMS: atom_id res chain seq x y z
N MET A 1 -11.22 4.79 61.63
CA MET A 1 -10.65 6.14 61.79
C MET A 1 -9.33 6.18 61.08
N PRO A 2 -9.14 7.06 60.09
CA PRO A 2 -7.83 7.19 59.43
C PRO A 2 -6.91 8.05 60.34
N PRO A 3 -5.59 7.87 60.27
CA PRO A 3 -4.63 8.53 61.14
C PRO A 3 -4.53 10.03 60.81
N LYS A 4 -4.48 10.84 61.89
CA LYS A 4 -4.28 12.30 61.84
C LYS A 4 -2.82 12.59 61.41
N ILE A 5 -2.65 13.30 60.30
CA ILE A 5 -1.39 13.88 59.88
C ILE A 5 -1.15 15.19 60.61
N PRO A 6 0.03 15.43 61.23
CA PRO A 6 0.30 16.67 61.95
C PRO A 6 0.50 17.84 60.98
N SER A 7 -0.20 18.93 61.22
CA SER A 7 -0.09 20.20 60.51
C SER A 7 1.23 20.91 60.86
N LYS A 8 2.21 20.90 59.93
CA LYS A 8 3.26 21.93 59.90
C LYS A 8 2.90 22.95 58.82
N GLY A 9 2.76 24.20 59.25
CA GLY A 9 2.26 25.32 58.51
C GLY A 9 2.94 25.59 57.17
N TYR A 10 2.20 25.25 56.14
CA TYR A 10 2.34 25.92 54.85
C TYR A 10 1.20 26.92 54.77
N LYS A 11 1.52 28.20 54.49
CA LYS A 11 0.51 29.16 54.08
C LYS A 11 -0.21 28.56 52.88
N THR A 12 -1.42 28.03 53.09
CA THR A 12 -2.33 27.71 52.01
C THR A 12 -2.63 29.00 51.32
N LEU A 13 -2.13 29.16 50.09
CA LEU A 13 -2.77 30.06 49.14
C LEU A 13 -4.23 29.57 49.08
N ASP A 14 -5.15 30.38 49.56
CA ASP A 14 -6.58 30.19 49.33
C ASP A 14 -6.79 30.29 47.80
N ILE A 15 -6.65 29.16 47.14
CA ILE A 15 -7.15 29.00 45.78
C ILE A 15 -8.64 28.84 45.96
N ASP A 16 -9.39 29.86 45.59
CA ASP A 16 -10.87 29.84 45.57
C ASP A 16 -11.32 28.77 44.55
N TYR A 17 -11.25 27.51 44.97
CA TYR A 17 -11.73 26.39 44.19
C TYR A 17 -13.25 26.28 44.37
N ASN A 18 -14.02 26.83 43.41
CA ASN A 18 -15.46 26.70 43.41
C ASN A 18 -15.87 25.32 42.88
N ILE A 19 -16.20 24.39 43.77
CA ILE A 19 -16.67 23.04 43.47
C ILE A 19 -17.97 23.02 42.63
N ASN A 20 -18.72 24.11 42.62
CA ASN A 20 -19.97 24.28 41.88
C ASN A 20 -19.79 25.01 40.54
N GLN A 21 -18.57 25.20 40.07
CA GLN A 21 -18.35 25.82 38.77
C GLN A 21 -18.90 24.93 37.66
N LEU A 22 -20.03 25.33 37.07
CA LEU A 22 -20.75 24.58 36.05
C LEU A 22 -20.38 24.99 34.63
N SER A 23 -19.74 26.14 34.43
CA SER A 23 -19.37 26.65 33.10
C SER A 23 -17.95 27.19 33.05
N LEU A 24 -17.26 26.89 31.99
CA LEU A 24 -15.93 27.43 31.68
C LEU A 24 -16.10 28.38 30.50
N ASN A 25 -15.95 29.69 30.73
CA ASN A 25 -15.93 30.68 29.68
C ASN A 25 -14.52 30.67 29.06
N ILE A 26 -14.35 30.04 27.90
CA ILE A 26 -13.10 30.07 27.15
C ILE A 26 -13.02 31.44 26.50
N SER A 27 -12.01 32.23 26.90
CA SER A 27 -11.76 33.52 26.29
C SER A 27 -11.50 33.40 24.80
N THR A 28 -12.07 34.30 23.99
CA THR A 28 -11.74 34.48 22.57
C THR A 28 -10.28 34.86 22.35
N ALA A 29 -9.55 35.20 23.40
CA ALA A 29 -8.12 35.52 23.38
C ALA A 29 -7.20 34.29 23.41
N TYR A 30 -7.72 33.03 23.54
CA TYR A 30 -6.88 31.84 23.50
C TYR A 30 -6.36 31.60 22.07
N GLU A 31 -5.07 31.49 21.95
CA GLU A 31 -4.39 31.04 20.72
C GLU A 31 -3.37 29.94 21.09
N PRO A 32 -3.29 28.84 20.30
CA PRO A 32 -2.27 27.82 20.51
C PRO A 32 -0.86 28.40 20.38
N GLU A 33 0.14 27.75 20.99
CA GLU A 33 1.55 28.12 20.80
C GLU A 33 1.91 28.17 19.30
N ALA A 34 2.74 29.13 18.91
CA ALA A 34 3.07 29.41 17.50
C ALA A 34 3.65 28.21 16.72
N ASP A 35 4.24 27.23 17.42
CA ASP A 35 4.78 25.99 16.87
C ASP A 35 3.79 24.82 16.95
N HIS A 36 2.53 25.07 17.35
CA HIS A 36 1.52 24.02 17.45
C HIS A 36 1.02 23.57 16.07
N PRO A 37 0.84 22.25 15.82
CA PRO A 37 0.33 21.73 14.54
C PRO A 37 -0.98 22.36 14.05
N ALA A 38 -1.82 22.88 14.95
CA ALA A 38 -3.09 23.53 14.61
C ALA A 38 -2.92 24.72 13.66
N HIS A 39 -1.84 25.52 13.79
CA HIS A 39 -1.58 26.63 12.89
C HIS A 39 -1.31 26.15 11.44
N TYR A 40 -0.50 25.10 11.28
CA TYR A 40 -0.22 24.51 9.98
C TYR A 40 -1.44 23.85 9.34
N ILE A 41 -2.26 23.19 10.16
CA ILE A 41 -3.55 22.64 9.73
C ILE A 41 -4.48 23.75 9.27
N ASN A 42 -4.60 24.83 10.05
CA ASN A 42 -5.42 25.98 9.69
C ASN A 42 -4.94 26.61 8.38
N TRP A 43 -3.66 26.93 8.28
CA TRP A 43 -3.04 27.49 7.10
C TRP A 43 -3.28 26.62 5.85
N LEU A 44 -3.04 25.31 5.94
CA LEU A 44 -3.20 24.39 4.81
C LEU A 44 -4.65 24.34 4.33
N VAL A 45 -5.58 24.17 5.27
CA VAL A 45 -6.99 23.95 4.93
C VAL A 45 -7.65 25.22 4.41
N GLU A 46 -7.29 26.41 4.91
CA GLU A 46 -7.80 27.69 4.39
C GLU A 46 -7.36 27.96 2.95
N LYS A 47 -6.21 27.45 2.52
CA LYS A 47 -5.75 27.56 1.13
C LYS A 47 -6.44 26.59 0.16
N LEU A 48 -7.28 25.67 0.65
CA LEU A 48 -8.01 24.73 -0.21
C LEU A 48 -9.21 25.41 -0.86
N ALA A 49 -9.28 25.31 -2.19
CA ALA A 49 -10.48 25.67 -2.94
C ALA A 49 -11.52 24.55 -2.77
N VAL A 50 -12.41 24.68 -1.80
CA VAL A 50 -13.48 23.71 -1.56
C VAL A 50 -14.69 24.10 -2.41
N LYS A 51 -14.99 23.32 -3.45
CA LYS A 51 -16.24 23.46 -4.19
C LYS A 51 -17.39 22.90 -3.35
N ASN A 52 -18.45 23.68 -3.18
CA ASN A 52 -19.67 23.14 -2.59
C ASN A 52 -20.37 22.24 -3.62
N THR A 53 -20.19 20.92 -3.47
CA THR A 53 -20.73 19.92 -4.41
C THR A 53 -22.18 19.54 -4.12
N GLN A 54 -22.76 20.05 -3.04
CA GLN A 54 -24.13 19.74 -2.67
C GLN A 54 -25.11 20.65 -3.42
N VAL A 55 -25.65 20.15 -4.53
CA VAL A 55 -26.61 20.87 -5.37
C VAL A 55 -28.06 20.67 -4.89
N MET A 56 -28.36 19.58 -4.18
CA MET A 56 -29.72 19.23 -3.71
C MET A 56 -29.70 18.67 -2.28
N GLY A 57 -30.76 18.84 -1.53
CA GLY A 57 -30.97 18.31 -0.18
C GLY A 57 -30.80 19.36 0.92
N ARG A 58 -30.89 18.90 2.20
CA ARG A 58 -30.71 19.78 3.38
C ARG A 58 -29.29 20.36 3.40
N PRO A 59 -29.13 21.67 3.59
CA PRO A 59 -27.82 22.32 3.75
C PRO A 59 -26.95 21.62 4.80
N ARG A 60 -25.63 21.63 4.59
CA ARG A 60 -24.69 21.09 5.58
C ARG A 60 -24.67 21.99 6.80
N GLU A 61 -24.75 21.38 7.96
CA GLU A 61 -24.65 22.08 9.26
C GLU A 61 -23.23 22.60 9.53
N TYR A 62 -22.19 21.90 8.99
CA TYR A 62 -20.80 22.23 9.23
C TYR A 62 -20.02 22.39 7.93
N ASP A 63 -19.16 23.40 7.86
CA ASP A 63 -18.23 23.59 6.74
C ASP A 63 -17.27 22.39 6.62
N PRO A 64 -17.07 21.82 5.42
CA PRO A 64 -16.13 20.73 5.19
C PRO A 64 -14.69 21.05 5.60
N ARG A 65 -14.26 22.33 5.49
CA ARG A 65 -12.92 22.78 5.90
C ARG A 65 -12.77 22.67 7.42
N MET A 66 -13.75 23.16 8.16
CA MET A 66 -13.77 23.02 9.64
C MET A 66 -13.73 21.54 10.05
N MET A 67 -14.50 20.68 9.37
CA MET A 67 -14.50 19.23 9.62
C MET A 67 -13.13 18.61 9.33
N LEU A 68 -12.45 19.03 8.26
CA LEU A 68 -11.11 18.55 7.91
C LEU A 68 -10.09 19.01 8.96
N LYS A 69 -10.13 20.27 9.38
CA LYS A 69 -9.26 20.80 10.45
C LYS A 69 -9.38 19.96 11.73
N LEU A 70 -10.60 19.72 12.19
CA LEU A 70 -10.87 18.92 13.38
C LEU A 70 -10.30 17.50 13.26
N VAL A 71 -10.55 16.83 12.12
CA VAL A 71 -10.13 15.44 11.93
C VAL A 71 -8.62 15.35 11.80
N LEU A 72 -7.95 16.27 11.09
CA LEU A 72 -6.49 16.31 11.01
C LEU A 72 -5.85 16.54 12.38
N LEU A 73 -6.37 17.49 13.16
CA LEU A 73 -5.88 17.74 14.51
C LEU A 73 -6.04 16.52 15.40
N ALA A 74 -7.22 15.88 15.41
CA ALA A 74 -7.47 14.70 16.22
C ALA A 74 -6.54 13.53 15.82
N TYR A 75 -6.30 13.33 14.53
CA TYR A 75 -5.35 12.29 14.06
C TYR A 75 -3.91 12.62 14.47
N SER A 76 -3.49 13.88 14.50
CA SER A 76 -2.15 14.26 15.00
C SER A 76 -1.94 13.88 16.47
N TYR A 77 -3.02 13.76 17.24
CA TYR A 77 -3.04 13.24 18.60
C TYR A 77 -3.27 11.72 18.70
N GLY A 78 -3.28 11.00 17.56
CA GLY A 78 -3.57 9.56 17.53
C GLY A 78 -5.04 9.17 17.75
N LEU A 79 -5.97 10.14 17.69
CA LEU A 79 -7.40 9.91 17.90
C LEU A 79 -8.08 9.55 16.58
N VAL A 80 -8.26 8.26 16.32
CA VAL A 80 -8.84 7.73 15.06
C VAL A 80 -10.35 7.45 15.19
N SER A 81 -10.86 7.24 16.41
CA SER A 81 -12.27 6.92 16.65
C SER A 81 -13.16 8.15 16.55
N CYS A 82 -14.21 8.13 15.71
CA CYS A 82 -15.15 9.25 15.55
C CYS A 82 -15.80 9.67 16.87
N ARG A 83 -16.05 8.73 17.81
CA ARG A 83 -16.57 9.06 19.15
C ARG A 83 -15.54 9.82 19.99
N LYS A 84 -14.25 9.40 19.92
CA LYS A 84 -13.16 10.12 20.60
C LYS A 84 -12.95 11.51 19.99
N ILE A 85 -13.05 11.64 18.66
CA ILE A 85 -12.94 12.94 17.96
C ILE A 85 -14.07 13.88 18.37
N ALA A 86 -15.32 13.40 18.46
CA ALA A 86 -16.45 14.20 18.91
C ALA A 86 -16.28 14.66 20.36
N ARG A 87 -15.71 13.83 21.25
CA ARG A 87 -15.36 14.22 22.61
C ARG A 87 -14.22 15.25 22.60
N PHE A 88 -13.18 15.01 21.83
CA PHE A 88 -12.03 15.90 21.69
C PHE A 88 -12.44 17.31 21.23
N ALA A 89 -13.41 17.44 20.31
CA ALA A 89 -13.95 18.74 19.90
C ALA A 89 -14.63 19.52 21.02
N ARG A 90 -15.13 18.84 22.08
CA ARG A 90 -15.82 19.46 23.22
C ARG A 90 -14.92 19.72 24.42
N GLU A 91 -13.83 18.96 24.57
CA GLU A 91 -13.02 18.94 25.78
C GLU A 91 -11.61 19.53 25.56
N ASN A 92 -11.18 19.72 24.32
CA ASN A 92 -9.83 20.22 24.03
C ASN A 92 -9.89 21.68 23.54
N VAL A 93 -9.20 22.56 24.23
CA VAL A 93 -9.21 24.01 23.95
C VAL A 93 -8.66 24.32 22.55
N VAL A 94 -7.60 23.62 22.10
CA VAL A 94 -7.04 23.80 20.75
C VAL A 94 -8.04 23.35 19.67
N ALA A 95 -8.77 22.27 19.93
CA ALA A 95 -9.81 21.82 19.01
C ALA A 95 -10.98 22.82 18.95
N MET A 96 -11.39 23.38 20.08
CA MET A 96 -12.42 24.44 20.15
C MET A 96 -11.97 25.68 19.39
N TRP A 97 -10.72 26.14 19.56
CA TRP A 97 -10.15 27.25 18.80
C TRP A 97 -10.20 26.98 17.29
N LEU A 98 -9.76 25.80 16.87
CA LEU A 98 -9.68 25.45 15.45
C LEU A 98 -11.05 25.26 14.78
N THR A 99 -12.05 24.81 15.55
CA THR A 99 -13.42 24.59 15.08
C THR A 99 -14.34 25.77 15.37
N GLN A 100 -13.85 26.85 15.97
CA GLN A 100 -14.68 27.97 16.42
C GLN A 100 -15.85 27.48 17.30
N GLU A 101 -15.52 26.62 18.27
CA GLU A 101 -16.47 26.02 19.24
C GLU A 101 -17.57 25.10 18.66
N HIS A 102 -17.51 24.82 17.35
CA HIS A 102 -18.44 23.88 16.74
C HIS A 102 -18.18 22.44 17.22
N GLN A 103 -19.24 21.75 17.63
CA GLN A 103 -19.18 20.43 18.26
C GLN A 103 -19.91 19.36 17.44
N PRO A 104 -19.34 18.89 16.32
CA PRO A 104 -20.01 17.92 15.47
C PRO A 104 -20.19 16.58 16.18
N THR A 105 -21.34 15.93 15.96
CA THR A 105 -21.61 14.60 16.49
C THR A 105 -20.69 13.54 15.86
N TYR A 106 -20.48 12.42 16.55
CA TYR A 106 -19.69 11.32 15.98
C TYR A 106 -20.27 10.76 14.68
N ARG A 107 -21.59 10.85 14.46
CA ARG A 107 -22.26 10.43 13.22
C ARG A 107 -21.90 11.37 12.06
N THR A 108 -21.88 12.67 12.31
CA THR A 108 -21.46 13.69 11.34
C THR A 108 -19.99 13.47 10.93
N ILE A 109 -19.10 13.27 11.90
CA ILE A 109 -17.68 12.96 11.66
C ILE A 109 -17.54 11.67 10.85
N ALA A 110 -18.27 10.60 11.20
CA ALA A 110 -18.20 9.34 10.49
C ALA A 110 -18.68 9.45 9.02
N ARG A 111 -19.73 10.25 8.75
CA ARG A 111 -20.18 10.54 7.38
C ARG A 111 -19.13 11.33 6.61
N PHE A 112 -18.51 12.33 7.25
CA PHE A 112 -17.46 13.13 6.63
C PHE A 112 -16.24 12.29 6.24
N VAL A 113 -15.72 11.44 7.14
CA VAL A 113 -14.53 10.58 6.90
C VAL A 113 -14.72 9.62 5.71
N VAL A 114 -15.96 9.26 5.37
CA VAL A 114 -16.25 8.39 4.22
C VAL A 114 -16.80 9.15 3.00
N SER A 115 -16.94 10.48 3.07
CA SER A 115 -17.48 11.29 1.98
C SER A 115 -16.55 11.37 0.77
N THR A 116 -17.12 11.60 -0.40
CA THR A 116 -16.34 11.81 -1.65
C THR A 116 -15.60 13.14 -1.64
N ASP A 117 -16.18 14.17 -1.02
CA ASP A 117 -15.56 15.50 -0.93
C ASP A 117 -14.23 15.46 -0.18
N LEU A 118 -14.15 14.62 0.87
CA LEU A 118 -12.90 14.42 1.60
C LEU A 118 -11.77 13.91 0.70
N GLU A 119 -12.07 13.07 -0.30
CA GLU A 119 -11.04 12.55 -1.22
C GLU A 119 -10.40 13.69 -2.02
N ALA A 120 -11.22 14.59 -2.57
CA ALA A 120 -10.73 15.75 -3.30
C ALA A 120 -9.94 16.72 -2.39
N MET A 121 -10.44 16.94 -1.16
CA MET A 121 -9.75 17.79 -0.18
C MET A 121 -8.40 17.22 0.24
N ILE A 122 -8.29 15.91 0.45
CA ILE A 122 -7.01 15.25 0.77
C ILE A 122 -6.02 15.37 -0.39
N GLN A 123 -6.47 15.12 -1.63
CA GLN A 123 -5.61 15.28 -2.81
C GLN A 123 -5.12 16.72 -2.95
N ALA A 124 -6.01 17.69 -2.81
CA ALA A 124 -5.64 19.11 -2.85
C ALA A 124 -4.68 19.49 -1.70
N SER A 125 -4.87 18.91 -0.50
CA SER A 125 -3.98 19.11 0.64
C SER A 125 -2.56 18.63 0.36
N PHE A 126 -2.41 17.43 -0.24
CA PHE A 126 -1.09 16.89 -0.59
C PHE A 126 -0.40 17.77 -1.65
N LYS A 127 -1.13 18.21 -2.68
CA LYS A 127 -0.57 19.10 -3.70
C LYS A 127 -0.12 20.43 -3.08
N LYS A 128 -0.98 21.10 -2.31
CA LYS A 128 -0.63 22.38 -1.66
C LYS A 128 0.51 22.26 -0.66
N PHE A 129 0.61 21.12 0.01
CA PHE A 129 1.71 20.87 0.93
C PHE A 129 3.02 20.59 0.20
N HIS A 130 2.95 19.89 -0.94
CA HIS A 130 4.10 19.68 -1.82
C HIS A 130 4.64 21.01 -2.34
N ASP A 131 3.76 21.83 -2.96
CA ASP A 131 4.11 23.17 -3.45
C ASP A 131 4.81 23.99 -2.34
N TYR A 132 4.26 23.98 -1.12
CA TYR A 132 4.87 24.66 0.02
C TYR A 132 6.27 24.14 0.38
N LEU A 133 6.46 22.82 0.35
CA LEU A 133 7.76 22.22 0.67
C LEU A 133 8.82 22.53 -0.40
N GLU A 134 8.43 22.61 -1.67
CA GLU A 134 9.29 23.04 -2.77
C GLU A 134 9.67 24.52 -2.63
N ASP A 135 8.69 25.40 -2.44
CA ASP A 135 8.89 26.84 -2.27
C ASP A 135 9.84 27.15 -1.11
N GLU A 136 9.74 26.39 -0.01
CA GLU A 136 10.62 26.53 1.17
C GLU A 136 11.94 25.76 1.03
N GLY A 137 12.18 25.06 -0.08
CA GLY A 137 13.38 24.24 -0.32
C GLY A 137 13.58 23.13 0.72
N LEU A 138 12.50 22.56 1.24
CA LEU A 138 12.53 21.54 2.30
C LEU A 138 12.63 20.12 1.75
N ILE A 139 12.49 19.94 0.46
CA ILE A 139 12.60 18.68 -0.27
C ILE A 139 13.61 18.80 -1.41
N ASP A 140 14.17 17.68 -1.82
CA ASP A 140 15.09 17.54 -2.95
C ASP A 140 14.47 16.70 -4.08
N GLU A 141 15.28 16.31 -5.07
CA GLU A 141 14.80 15.56 -6.24
C GLU A 141 14.69 14.04 -6.01
N ALA A 142 14.87 13.54 -4.77
CA ALA A 142 14.76 12.11 -4.47
C ALA A 142 13.32 11.70 -4.11
N SER A 143 12.88 10.56 -4.63
CA SER A 143 11.59 9.93 -4.30
C SER A 143 11.84 8.61 -3.59
N PHE A 144 11.76 8.60 -2.25
CA PHE A 144 11.94 7.39 -1.45
C PHE A 144 10.63 6.63 -1.36
N ILE A 145 10.58 5.45 -2.00
CA ILE A 145 9.39 4.60 -2.07
C ILE A 145 9.57 3.36 -1.21
N ASP A 146 8.57 3.09 -0.36
CA ASP A 146 8.50 1.83 0.39
C ASP A 146 7.06 1.47 0.74
N GLY A 147 6.86 0.20 1.11
CA GLY A 147 5.57 -0.37 1.42
C GLY A 147 5.46 -0.95 2.83
N THR A 148 4.28 -0.78 3.42
CA THR A 148 3.94 -1.44 4.67
C THR A 148 2.51 -1.95 4.67
N LYS A 149 2.26 -3.02 5.43
CA LYS A 149 0.93 -3.64 5.50
C LYS A 149 0.18 -3.12 6.71
N ILE A 150 -1.07 -2.67 6.47
CA ILE A 150 -1.99 -2.16 7.50
C ILE A 150 -3.21 -3.07 7.55
N LEU A 151 -3.60 -3.49 8.74
CA LEU A 151 -4.75 -4.38 8.95
C LEU A 151 -6.05 -3.74 8.46
N ALA A 152 -6.84 -4.49 7.72
CA ALA A 152 -8.19 -4.11 7.34
C ALA A 152 -9.16 -4.24 8.53
N ASN A 153 -10.28 -3.52 8.46
CA ASN A 153 -11.39 -3.70 9.42
C ASN A 153 -12.20 -4.95 9.05
N ALA A 154 -11.58 -6.11 9.18
CA ALA A 154 -12.16 -7.37 8.78
C ALA A 154 -11.91 -8.48 9.81
N ASN A 155 -12.76 -9.52 9.77
CA ASN A 155 -12.57 -10.70 10.58
C ASN A 155 -11.44 -11.55 10.02
N LYS A 156 -10.47 -11.91 10.86
CA LYS A 156 -9.28 -12.70 10.49
C LYS A 156 -9.60 -14.14 10.06
N TYR A 157 -10.76 -14.69 10.42
CA TYR A 157 -11.16 -16.05 10.11
C TYR A 157 -12.13 -16.18 8.93
N SER A 158 -12.66 -15.07 8.41
CA SER A 158 -13.60 -15.06 7.29
C SER A 158 -12.89 -14.88 5.94
N PHE A 159 -12.13 -15.89 5.52
CA PHE A 159 -11.36 -15.85 4.28
C PHE A 159 -12.03 -16.67 3.16
N VAL A 160 -11.83 -16.24 1.91
CA VAL A 160 -12.11 -16.98 0.70
C VAL A 160 -10.82 -17.07 -0.11
N TRP A 161 -10.40 -18.30 -0.43
CA TRP A 161 -9.22 -18.59 -1.25
C TRP A 161 -9.63 -18.91 -2.69
N LYS A 162 -9.19 -18.13 -3.67
CA LYS A 162 -9.53 -18.30 -5.09
C LYS A 162 -9.28 -19.74 -5.58
N LYS A 163 -8.12 -20.31 -5.26
CA LYS A 163 -7.77 -21.68 -5.65
C LYS A 163 -8.79 -22.71 -5.10
N ARG A 164 -9.27 -22.52 -3.88
CA ARG A 164 -10.29 -23.39 -3.27
C ARG A 164 -11.65 -23.20 -3.94
N THR A 165 -12.03 -21.95 -4.23
CA THR A 165 -13.27 -21.64 -4.96
C THR A 165 -13.29 -22.28 -6.35
N ILE A 166 -12.18 -22.20 -7.10
CA ILE A 166 -12.06 -22.86 -8.41
C ILE A 166 -12.27 -24.37 -8.27
N LYS A 167 -11.54 -25.03 -7.35
CA LYS A 167 -11.69 -26.46 -7.10
C LYS A 167 -13.12 -26.86 -6.76
N TYR A 168 -13.80 -26.10 -5.90
CA TYR A 168 -15.20 -26.42 -5.54
C TYR A 168 -16.19 -26.08 -6.67
N SER A 169 -15.91 -25.10 -7.50
CA SER A 169 -16.68 -24.82 -8.72
C SER A 169 -16.61 -26.01 -9.68
N GLU A 170 -15.40 -26.57 -9.92
CA GLU A 170 -15.20 -27.76 -10.76
C GLU A 170 -15.93 -28.99 -10.19
N LEU A 171 -15.81 -29.23 -8.88
CA LEU A 171 -16.56 -30.32 -8.21
C LEU A 171 -18.09 -30.12 -8.27
N ASN A 172 -18.55 -28.86 -8.30
CA ASN A 172 -19.97 -28.55 -8.43
C ASN A 172 -20.49 -28.88 -9.84
N VAL A 173 -19.69 -28.63 -10.87
CA VAL A 173 -19.98 -29.03 -12.25
C VAL A 173 -20.06 -30.56 -12.36
N GLN A 174 -19.10 -31.29 -11.77
CA GLN A 174 -19.15 -32.77 -11.74
C GLN A 174 -20.42 -33.32 -11.04
N LYS A 175 -20.83 -32.68 -9.92
CA LYS A 175 -22.11 -33.07 -9.24
C LYS A 175 -23.32 -32.79 -10.10
N ALA A 176 -23.30 -31.75 -10.88
CA ALA A 176 -24.35 -31.40 -11.81
C ALA A 176 -24.45 -32.45 -12.94
N GLN A 177 -23.32 -32.86 -13.51
CA GLN A 177 -23.25 -33.92 -14.52
C GLN A 177 -23.75 -35.27 -13.96
N ALA A 178 -23.36 -35.63 -12.73
CA ALA A 178 -23.84 -36.83 -12.07
C ALA A 178 -25.35 -36.79 -11.84
N LEU A 179 -25.90 -35.65 -11.41
CA LEU A 179 -27.35 -35.49 -11.24
C LEU A 179 -28.11 -35.67 -12.57
N LEU A 180 -27.58 -35.17 -13.68
CA LEU A 180 -28.17 -35.37 -15.00
C LEU A 180 -28.17 -36.87 -15.41
N GLN A 181 -27.08 -37.57 -15.14
CA GLN A 181 -26.98 -39.00 -15.41
C GLN A 181 -28.01 -39.80 -14.57
N GLU A 182 -28.16 -39.45 -13.27
CA GLU A 182 -29.18 -40.05 -12.40
C GLU A 182 -30.62 -39.79 -12.92
N LEU A 183 -30.88 -38.55 -13.39
CA LEU A 183 -32.18 -38.18 -13.96
C LEU A 183 -32.49 -38.95 -15.26
N LYS A 184 -31.48 -39.12 -16.13
CA LYS A 184 -31.62 -39.96 -17.34
C LYS A 184 -31.88 -41.41 -17.02
N ALA A 185 -31.17 -41.99 -16.05
CA ALA A 185 -31.35 -43.36 -15.60
C ALA A 185 -32.73 -43.60 -14.92
N ALA A 186 -33.32 -42.57 -14.33
CA ALA A 186 -34.64 -42.60 -13.70
C ALA A 186 -35.80 -42.33 -14.70
N GLU A 187 -35.57 -42.43 -16.01
CA GLU A 187 -36.54 -42.23 -17.11
C GLU A 187 -37.31 -40.90 -17.00
N VAL A 188 -36.72 -39.91 -16.39
CA VAL A 188 -37.25 -38.57 -16.44
C VAL A 188 -37.00 -38.05 -17.86
N LYS A 189 -38.03 -38.01 -18.71
CA LYS A 189 -37.97 -37.52 -20.09
C LYS A 189 -37.53 -36.07 -20.08
N ILE A 190 -36.23 -35.88 -20.25
CA ILE A 190 -35.59 -34.58 -20.39
C ILE A 190 -34.76 -34.68 -21.67
N ASP A 191 -35.21 -34.02 -22.71
CA ASP A 191 -34.50 -33.93 -23.98
C ASP A 191 -33.28 -32.99 -23.79
N PHE A 192 -32.10 -33.60 -23.70
CA PHE A 192 -30.83 -32.86 -23.73
C PHE A 192 -29.93 -33.45 -24.81
N ASP A 193 -29.72 -32.63 -25.82
CA ASP A 193 -28.89 -32.98 -26.98
C ASP A 193 -27.40 -32.65 -26.82
N LYS A 194 -26.96 -32.15 -25.65
CA LYS A 194 -25.58 -31.73 -25.44
C LYS A 194 -24.88 -32.43 -24.30
N THR A 195 -23.64 -32.84 -24.55
CA THR A 195 -22.72 -33.52 -23.61
C THR A 195 -22.15 -32.63 -22.53
N GLU A 196 -22.22 -31.30 -22.71
CA GLU A 196 -21.73 -30.31 -21.75
C GLU A 196 -22.89 -29.57 -21.09
N MET A 197 -22.84 -29.54 -19.76
CA MET A 197 -23.87 -28.89 -18.96
C MET A 197 -23.64 -27.38 -18.92
N ASP A 198 -24.55 -26.63 -19.55
CA ASP A 198 -24.72 -25.21 -19.35
C ASP A 198 -25.68 -24.92 -18.18
N LEU A 199 -25.55 -23.74 -17.57
CA LEU A 199 -26.40 -23.26 -16.49
C LEU A 199 -27.88 -23.17 -16.91
N ASP A 200 -28.12 -22.76 -18.14
CA ASP A 200 -29.46 -22.63 -18.73
C ASP A 200 -30.16 -24.02 -18.77
N GLN A 201 -29.40 -25.09 -18.98
CA GLN A 201 -29.90 -26.45 -18.89
C GLN A 201 -30.31 -26.81 -17.47
N LEU A 202 -29.56 -26.38 -16.45
CA LEU A 202 -29.92 -26.66 -15.04
C LEU A 202 -31.20 -25.90 -14.64
N ASP A 203 -31.38 -24.66 -15.12
CA ASP A 203 -32.59 -23.89 -14.89
C ASP A 203 -33.80 -24.55 -15.58
N THR A 204 -33.61 -25.09 -16.80
CA THR A 204 -34.61 -25.90 -17.50
C THR A 204 -34.98 -27.16 -16.72
N VAL A 205 -33.98 -27.90 -16.20
CA VAL A 205 -34.22 -29.09 -15.34
C VAL A 205 -35.00 -28.71 -14.09
N ILE A 206 -34.69 -27.61 -13.43
CA ILE A 206 -35.41 -27.14 -12.25
C ILE A 206 -36.89 -26.89 -12.60
N ALA A 207 -37.15 -26.16 -13.69
CA ALA A 207 -38.52 -25.88 -14.13
C ALA A 207 -39.33 -27.15 -14.47
N LEU A 208 -38.72 -28.09 -15.19
CA LEU A 208 -39.34 -29.38 -15.51
C LEU A 208 -39.65 -30.21 -14.25
N LEU A 209 -38.75 -30.26 -13.28
CA LEU A 209 -38.94 -30.93 -12.01
C LEU A 209 -40.06 -30.28 -11.18
N GLU A 210 -40.17 -28.95 -11.20
CA GLU A 210 -41.27 -28.21 -10.54
C GLU A 210 -42.61 -28.54 -11.17
N GLN A 211 -42.73 -28.53 -12.50
CA GLN A 211 -43.94 -28.92 -13.21
C GLN A 211 -44.34 -30.39 -12.93
N ARG A 212 -43.34 -31.30 -12.92
CA ARG A 212 -43.60 -32.73 -12.60
C ARG A 212 -44.10 -32.88 -11.17
N ILE A 213 -43.53 -32.17 -10.21
CA ILE A 213 -43.97 -32.22 -8.80
C ILE A 213 -45.40 -31.72 -8.67
N GLU A 214 -45.80 -30.69 -9.42
CA GLU A 214 -47.15 -30.15 -9.41
C GLU A 214 -48.17 -31.19 -9.94
N LYS A 215 -47.89 -31.85 -11.07
CA LYS A 215 -48.68 -32.95 -11.60
C LYS A 215 -48.77 -34.11 -10.60
N LEU A 216 -47.68 -34.44 -9.92
CA LEU A 216 -47.66 -35.48 -8.90
C LEU A 216 -48.41 -35.10 -7.62
N ASN A 217 -48.47 -33.81 -7.26
CA ASN A 217 -49.29 -33.31 -6.17
C ASN A 217 -50.78 -33.59 -6.44
N GLN A 218 -51.26 -33.27 -7.65
CA GLN A 218 -52.64 -33.56 -8.08
C GLN A 218 -52.95 -35.05 -8.00
N ARG A 219 -52.11 -35.91 -8.61
CA ARG A 219 -52.28 -37.39 -8.55
C ARG A 219 -52.27 -37.96 -7.12
N VAL A 220 -51.44 -37.44 -6.23
CA VAL A 220 -51.41 -37.85 -4.83
C VAL A 220 -52.68 -37.46 -4.11
N THR A 221 -53.33 -36.35 -4.49
CA THR A 221 -54.60 -35.92 -3.92
C THR A 221 -55.71 -36.87 -4.35
N GLU A 222 -55.75 -37.25 -5.65
CA GLU A 222 -56.70 -38.18 -6.23
C GLU A 222 -56.59 -39.61 -5.64
N THR A 223 -55.33 -40.05 -5.39
CA THR A 223 -55.02 -41.42 -4.91
C THR A 223 -54.70 -41.48 -3.41
N ALA A 224 -55.20 -40.56 -2.61
CA ALA A 224 -54.80 -40.38 -1.19
C ALA A 224 -55.03 -41.61 -0.30
N LYS A 225 -56.05 -42.47 -0.62
CA LYS A 225 -56.41 -43.65 0.14
C LYS A 225 -55.62 -44.92 -0.23
N VAL A 226 -54.78 -44.92 -1.25
CA VAL A 226 -54.00 -46.10 -1.69
C VAL A 226 -52.70 -46.21 -0.89
N SER A 227 -52.41 -47.42 -0.36
CA SER A 227 -51.17 -47.73 0.36
C SER A 227 -50.61 -49.08 -0.08
N PRO A 228 -49.35 -49.22 -0.53
CA PRO A 228 -48.36 -48.10 -0.80
C PRO A 228 -48.78 -47.26 -2.01
N ASN A 229 -48.54 -45.98 -1.95
CA ASN A 229 -48.89 -45.01 -3.01
C ASN A 229 -47.69 -44.71 -3.91
N PRO A 230 -47.65 -45.22 -5.16
CA PRO A 230 -46.52 -44.99 -6.08
C PRO A 230 -46.28 -43.51 -6.38
N ALA A 231 -47.36 -42.72 -6.53
CA ALA A 231 -47.26 -41.30 -6.80
C ALA A 231 -46.58 -40.53 -5.64
N LYS A 232 -46.77 -40.96 -4.38
CA LYS A 232 -46.05 -40.41 -3.22
C LYS A 232 -44.54 -40.71 -3.26
N GLN A 233 -44.17 -41.92 -3.70
CA GLN A 233 -42.75 -42.30 -3.83
C GLN A 233 -42.10 -41.51 -4.95
N GLU A 234 -42.70 -41.44 -6.11
CA GLU A 234 -42.22 -40.67 -7.26
C GLU A 234 -42.07 -39.19 -6.92
N ARG A 235 -43.05 -38.60 -6.22
CA ARG A 235 -42.97 -37.23 -5.73
C ARG A 235 -41.80 -37.01 -4.76
N ARG A 236 -41.48 -37.97 -3.87
CA ARG A 236 -40.30 -37.88 -2.98
C ARG A 236 -39.00 -37.86 -3.77
N HIS A 237 -38.88 -38.70 -4.79
CA HIS A 237 -37.68 -38.70 -5.66
C HIS A 237 -37.56 -37.39 -6.44
N ALA A 238 -38.63 -36.92 -7.08
CA ALA A 238 -38.64 -35.66 -7.78
C ALA A 238 -38.25 -34.46 -6.87
N LYS A 239 -38.78 -34.42 -5.63
CA LYS A 239 -38.40 -33.40 -4.64
C LYS A 239 -36.93 -33.51 -4.20
N LYS A 240 -36.37 -34.72 -4.12
CA LYS A 240 -34.92 -34.92 -3.83
C LYS A 240 -34.07 -34.32 -4.94
N TYR A 241 -34.38 -34.63 -6.19
CA TYR A 241 -33.66 -34.11 -7.36
C TYR A 241 -33.80 -32.59 -7.50
N LEU A 242 -35.00 -32.05 -7.28
CA LEU A 242 -35.22 -30.61 -7.30
C LEU A 242 -34.37 -29.87 -6.24
N ARG A 243 -34.31 -30.42 -5.02
CA ARG A 243 -33.44 -29.83 -3.95
C ARG A 243 -31.98 -29.88 -4.33
N ALA A 244 -31.51 -30.98 -4.92
CA ALA A 244 -30.14 -31.14 -5.39
C ALA A 244 -29.82 -30.13 -6.51
N ALA A 245 -30.71 -30.03 -7.52
CA ALA A 245 -30.54 -29.09 -8.63
C ALA A 245 -30.49 -27.62 -8.15
N LYS A 246 -31.45 -27.22 -7.30
CA LYS A 246 -31.47 -25.86 -6.70
C LYS A 246 -30.20 -25.56 -5.88
N HIS A 247 -29.73 -26.53 -5.10
CA HIS A 247 -28.49 -26.37 -4.33
C HIS A 247 -27.26 -26.24 -5.24
N ILE A 248 -27.15 -27.03 -6.29
CA ILE A 248 -26.07 -26.94 -7.28
C ILE A 248 -26.08 -25.55 -7.96
N ARG A 249 -27.27 -25.09 -8.37
CA ARG A 249 -27.47 -23.77 -8.99
C ARG A 249 -27.06 -22.63 -8.06
N GLN A 250 -27.49 -22.68 -6.80
CA GLN A 250 -27.13 -21.73 -5.78
C GLN A 250 -25.59 -21.68 -5.53
N LYS A 251 -24.97 -22.86 -5.43
CA LYS A 251 -23.51 -22.96 -5.24
C LYS A 251 -22.74 -22.47 -6.45
N HIS A 252 -23.22 -22.71 -7.65
CA HIS A 252 -22.59 -22.16 -8.84
C HIS A 252 -22.59 -20.63 -8.81
N HIS A 253 -23.72 -20.00 -8.56
CA HIS A 253 -23.82 -18.54 -8.44
C HIS A 253 -22.90 -17.99 -7.32
N GLU A 254 -22.85 -18.68 -6.17
CA GLU A 254 -21.93 -18.31 -5.09
C GLU A 254 -20.46 -18.36 -5.54
N TYR A 255 -20.05 -19.41 -6.24
CA TYR A 255 -18.66 -19.54 -6.70
C TYR A 255 -18.30 -18.52 -7.79
N GLU A 256 -19.19 -18.25 -8.73
CA GLU A 256 -18.95 -17.20 -9.74
C GLU A 256 -18.84 -15.82 -9.09
N THR A 257 -19.71 -15.47 -8.17
CA THR A 257 -19.61 -14.24 -7.37
C THR A 257 -18.27 -14.16 -6.63
N GLN A 258 -17.84 -15.28 -6.00
CA GLN A 258 -16.55 -15.32 -5.32
C GLN A 258 -15.37 -15.15 -6.26
N LYS A 259 -15.41 -15.71 -7.48
CA LYS A 259 -14.38 -15.52 -8.52
C LYS A 259 -14.32 -14.06 -8.97
N GLN A 260 -15.47 -13.43 -9.20
CA GLN A 260 -15.56 -12.00 -9.58
C GLN A 260 -14.97 -11.10 -8.49
N ILE A 261 -15.36 -11.28 -7.22
CA ILE A 261 -14.81 -10.51 -6.10
C ILE A 261 -13.30 -10.72 -5.96
N ALA A 262 -12.82 -11.94 -6.12
CA ALA A 262 -11.39 -12.23 -6.04
C ALA A 262 -10.59 -11.56 -7.16
N GLY A 263 -11.12 -11.52 -8.39
CA GLY A 263 -10.44 -10.98 -9.56
C GLY A 263 -9.05 -11.61 -9.76
N SER A 264 -8.00 -10.79 -9.85
CA SER A 264 -6.61 -11.25 -9.95
C SER A 264 -5.98 -11.67 -8.61
N ARG A 265 -6.65 -11.44 -7.48
CA ARG A 265 -6.16 -11.74 -6.12
C ARG A 265 -6.29 -13.23 -5.79
N ASN A 266 -5.40 -13.70 -4.93
CA ASN A 266 -5.44 -15.09 -4.44
C ASN A 266 -6.49 -15.32 -3.33
N SER A 267 -6.91 -14.25 -2.66
CA SER A 267 -7.85 -14.32 -1.53
C SER A 267 -8.53 -12.99 -1.28
N TYR A 268 -9.66 -13.03 -0.56
CA TYR A 268 -10.31 -11.86 -0.01
C TYR A 268 -11.03 -12.20 1.30
N SER A 269 -11.43 -11.17 2.07
CA SER A 269 -12.21 -11.35 3.30
C SER A 269 -13.72 -11.19 3.04
N LYS A 270 -14.55 -12.07 3.61
CA LYS A 270 -16.03 -11.96 3.52
C LYS A 270 -16.59 -10.69 4.17
N THR A 271 -15.86 -10.11 5.13
CA THR A 271 -16.29 -8.90 5.86
C THR A 271 -15.79 -7.59 5.27
N ASP A 272 -14.71 -7.66 4.46
CA ASP A 272 -14.19 -6.56 3.66
C ASP A 272 -13.68 -7.13 2.34
N HIS A 273 -14.51 -7.09 1.30
CA HIS A 273 -14.24 -7.74 0.01
C HIS A 273 -12.99 -7.18 -0.69
N ASP A 274 -12.59 -5.97 -0.36
CA ASP A 274 -11.40 -5.35 -0.94
C ASP A 274 -10.10 -5.76 -0.23
N ALA A 275 -10.17 -6.25 1.01
CA ALA A 275 -9.01 -6.66 1.77
C ALA A 275 -8.48 -8.03 1.30
N THR A 276 -7.16 -8.12 1.12
CA THR A 276 -6.47 -9.36 0.76
C THR A 276 -5.75 -9.95 1.96
N PHE A 277 -5.69 -11.28 2.07
CA PHE A 277 -4.94 -11.92 3.14
C PHE A 277 -3.44 -11.84 2.85
N MET A 278 -2.70 -11.19 3.74
CA MET A 278 -1.27 -10.90 3.62
C MET A 278 -0.53 -11.35 4.88
N ARG A 279 0.73 -11.76 4.70
CA ARG A 279 1.65 -11.96 5.83
C ARG A 279 2.13 -10.61 6.32
N LEU A 280 1.99 -10.34 7.61
CA LEU A 280 2.48 -9.12 8.26
C LEU A 280 3.90 -9.33 8.78
N LYS A 281 4.72 -8.26 8.75
CA LYS A 281 6.05 -8.28 9.41
C LYS A 281 5.91 -8.42 10.93
N GLU A 282 4.89 -7.79 11.48
CA GLU A 282 4.54 -7.81 12.92
C GLU A 282 3.66 -9.03 13.22
N ASP A 283 4.29 -10.19 13.32
CA ASP A 283 3.66 -11.44 13.74
C ASP A 283 4.26 -11.89 15.07
N PRO A 284 3.63 -11.54 16.22
CA PRO A 284 4.18 -11.86 17.55
C PRO A 284 4.38 -13.36 17.75
N MET A 285 3.55 -14.17 17.13
CA MET A 285 3.61 -15.64 17.26
C MET A 285 4.57 -16.30 16.26
N ARG A 286 5.15 -15.54 15.31
CA ARG A 286 6.05 -16.01 14.25
C ARG A 286 5.59 -17.25 13.49
N ASN A 287 4.29 -17.51 13.47
CA ASN A 287 3.67 -18.67 12.83
C ASN A 287 3.33 -18.46 11.34
N GLY A 288 3.65 -17.29 10.80
CA GLY A 288 3.40 -16.95 9.39
C GLY A 288 1.93 -16.76 9.04
N GLN A 289 1.05 -16.59 10.01
CA GLN A 289 -0.38 -16.41 9.78
C GLN A 289 -0.67 -15.19 8.91
N THR A 290 -1.48 -15.40 7.87
CA THR A 290 -1.99 -14.31 7.04
C THR A 290 -3.19 -13.65 7.71
N LYS A 291 -3.29 -12.31 7.56
CA LYS A 291 -4.40 -11.51 8.08
C LYS A 291 -4.95 -10.60 6.97
N PRO A 292 -6.26 -10.26 6.99
CA PRO A 292 -6.81 -9.34 6.01
C PRO A 292 -6.18 -7.96 6.18
N ALA A 293 -5.56 -7.46 5.10
CA ALA A 293 -4.80 -6.23 5.12
C ALA A 293 -4.79 -5.56 3.74
N TYR A 294 -4.31 -4.31 3.74
CA TYR A 294 -3.95 -3.56 2.56
C TYR A 294 -2.45 -3.28 2.56
N ASN A 295 -1.84 -3.24 1.38
CA ASN A 295 -0.45 -2.85 1.20
C ASN A 295 -0.41 -1.33 0.95
N LEU A 296 0.02 -0.57 1.95
CA LEU A 296 0.24 0.86 1.86
C LEU A 296 1.60 1.11 1.20
N GLN A 297 1.59 1.83 0.09
CA GLN A 297 2.79 2.38 -0.55
C GLN A 297 2.85 3.86 -0.21
N ILE A 298 4.02 4.35 0.20
CA ILE A 298 4.26 5.79 0.40
C ILE A 298 5.47 6.22 -0.41
N MET A 299 5.45 7.47 -0.82
CA MET A 299 6.62 8.19 -1.30
C MET A 299 6.93 9.30 -0.31
N THR A 300 8.18 9.34 0.12
CA THR A 300 8.66 10.34 1.07
C THR A 300 9.85 11.12 0.51
N ASN A 301 10.04 12.33 1.01
CA ASN A 301 11.25 13.11 0.84
C ASN A 301 11.47 13.92 2.12
N SER A 302 12.68 13.92 2.66
CA SER A 302 13.00 14.55 3.94
C SER A 302 12.05 14.13 5.08
N GLN A 303 11.55 12.87 5.01
CA GLN A 303 10.55 12.27 5.92
C GLN A 303 9.16 12.93 5.85
N TYR A 304 8.88 13.76 4.85
CA TYR A 304 7.52 14.19 4.51
C TYR A 304 6.89 13.20 3.54
N VAL A 305 5.65 12.85 3.77
CA VAL A 305 4.89 12.01 2.82
C VAL A 305 4.33 12.91 1.73
N LEU A 306 4.79 12.70 0.49
CA LEU A 306 4.35 13.48 -0.67
C LEU A 306 3.31 12.75 -1.50
N GLY A 307 3.31 11.41 -1.44
CA GLY A 307 2.35 10.59 -2.12
C GLY A 307 2.08 9.27 -1.40
N TYR A 308 0.89 8.71 -1.59
CA TYR A 308 0.54 7.40 -1.04
C TYR A 308 -0.44 6.65 -1.94
N GLY A 309 -0.32 5.32 -1.95
CA GLY A 309 -1.22 4.41 -2.63
C GLY A 309 -1.62 3.25 -1.70
N LEU A 310 -2.87 2.81 -1.79
CA LEU A 310 -3.35 1.65 -1.03
C LEU A 310 -3.65 0.53 -2.00
N MET A 311 -2.88 -0.56 -1.92
CA MET A 311 -2.89 -1.66 -2.88
C MET A 311 -3.46 -2.93 -2.26
N GLN A 312 -4.13 -3.73 -3.09
CA GLN A 312 -4.64 -5.06 -2.71
C GLN A 312 -3.61 -6.17 -2.91
N ASN A 313 -2.51 -5.87 -3.59
CA ASN A 313 -1.45 -6.84 -3.87
C ASN A 313 -0.51 -6.99 -2.67
N PRO A 314 -0.25 -8.22 -2.19
CA PRO A 314 0.62 -8.44 -1.02
C PRO A 314 2.11 -8.26 -1.29
N THR A 315 2.56 -8.20 -2.57
CA THR A 315 3.97 -8.09 -2.96
C THR A 315 4.30 -6.71 -3.53
N ASP A 316 5.40 -6.14 -3.07
CA ASP A 316 5.81 -4.78 -3.42
C ASP A 316 6.26 -4.65 -4.88
N THR A 317 6.88 -5.70 -5.46
CA THR A 317 7.26 -5.76 -6.87
C THR A 317 6.14 -5.38 -7.84
N ARG A 318 4.88 -5.69 -7.48
CA ARG A 318 3.72 -5.43 -8.35
C ARG A 318 3.02 -4.11 -8.07
N THR A 319 3.36 -3.46 -6.97
CA THR A 319 2.74 -2.19 -6.59
C THR A 319 3.48 -1.00 -7.17
N LEU A 320 4.74 -1.16 -7.61
CA LEU A 320 5.57 -0.06 -8.07
C LEU A 320 4.98 0.65 -9.29
N ILE A 321 4.70 -0.07 -10.37
CA ILE A 321 4.19 0.51 -11.62
C ILE A 321 2.90 1.32 -11.42
N PRO A 322 1.83 0.76 -10.82
CA PRO A 322 0.62 1.55 -10.59
C PRO A 322 0.85 2.72 -9.62
N PHE A 323 1.81 2.60 -8.71
CA PHE A 323 2.13 3.68 -7.79
C PHE A 323 2.92 4.80 -8.47
N LEU A 324 3.93 4.48 -9.30
CA LEU A 324 4.66 5.48 -10.10
C LEU A 324 3.73 6.26 -11.02
N ASN A 325 2.78 5.59 -11.67
CA ASN A 325 1.79 6.25 -12.52
C ASN A 325 0.92 7.24 -11.72
N GLN A 326 0.51 6.86 -10.51
CA GLN A 326 -0.24 7.76 -9.63
C GLN A 326 0.61 8.97 -9.20
N LEU A 327 1.90 8.77 -8.87
CA LEU A 327 2.80 9.85 -8.47
C LEU A 327 3.09 10.81 -9.64
N ALA A 328 3.29 10.28 -10.85
CA ALA A 328 3.50 11.07 -12.05
C ALA A 328 2.26 11.90 -12.41
N GLN A 329 1.05 11.34 -12.31
CA GLN A 329 -0.20 12.07 -12.50
C GLN A 329 -0.40 13.21 -11.50
N ASN A 330 0.18 13.10 -10.31
CA ASN A 330 0.13 14.13 -9.28
C ASN A 330 1.33 15.10 -9.36
N GLU A 331 2.23 14.93 -10.33
CA GLU A 331 3.41 15.78 -10.55
C GLU A 331 4.36 15.87 -9.33
N VAL A 332 4.46 14.79 -8.54
CA VAL A 332 5.29 14.77 -7.31
C VAL A 332 6.51 13.86 -7.42
N LEU A 333 6.77 13.25 -8.58
CA LEU A 333 7.85 12.30 -8.78
C LEU A 333 9.17 13.02 -9.10
N GLY A 334 10.14 12.96 -8.18
CA GLY A 334 11.48 13.51 -8.36
C GLY A 334 12.32 12.76 -9.40
N ARG A 335 13.56 13.20 -9.62
CA ARG A 335 14.48 12.60 -10.60
C ARG A 335 15.01 11.24 -10.19
N GLU A 336 15.27 11.04 -8.90
CA GLU A 336 15.77 9.78 -8.37
C GLU A 336 14.64 8.95 -7.75
N ILE A 337 14.40 7.76 -8.28
CA ILE A 337 13.43 6.80 -7.75
C ILE A 337 14.18 5.80 -6.87
N VAL A 338 14.02 5.92 -5.56
CA VAL A 338 14.74 5.14 -4.56
C VAL A 338 13.78 4.15 -3.90
N ALA A 339 14.05 2.85 -4.03
CA ALA A 339 13.23 1.81 -3.38
C ALA A 339 14.08 0.61 -2.94
N ASP A 340 13.50 -0.29 -2.14
CA ASP A 340 14.22 -1.48 -1.68
C ASP A 340 14.33 -2.59 -2.74
N ALA A 341 15.10 -3.64 -2.44
CA ALA A 341 15.29 -4.78 -3.33
C ALA A 341 13.99 -5.56 -3.63
N GLY A 342 12.93 -5.39 -2.84
CA GLY A 342 11.63 -5.98 -3.09
C GLY A 342 10.93 -5.44 -4.32
N TYR A 343 11.34 -4.27 -4.81
CA TYR A 343 10.84 -3.65 -6.04
C TYR A 343 11.69 -3.99 -7.27
N GLY A 344 12.94 -4.48 -7.09
CA GLY A 344 13.88 -4.78 -8.15
C GLY A 344 13.43 -5.96 -9.00
N SER A 345 12.94 -5.69 -10.21
CA SER A 345 12.56 -6.70 -11.20
C SER A 345 12.75 -6.17 -12.61
N GLU A 346 13.01 -7.07 -13.57
CA GLU A 346 13.16 -6.73 -14.98
C GLU A 346 12.00 -5.89 -15.51
N ARG A 347 10.76 -6.27 -15.16
CA ARG A 347 9.55 -5.55 -15.55
C ARG A 347 9.54 -4.11 -15.02
N ASN A 348 9.92 -3.91 -13.76
CA ASN A 348 9.91 -2.59 -13.14
C ASN A 348 11.02 -1.70 -13.71
N TYR A 349 12.23 -2.23 -13.90
CA TYR A 349 13.31 -1.47 -14.52
C TYR A 349 12.98 -1.08 -15.95
N LYS A 350 12.48 -2.03 -16.75
CA LYS A 350 12.05 -1.76 -18.11
C LYS A 350 10.95 -0.70 -18.13
N TYR A 351 9.98 -0.79 -17.24
CA TYR A 351 8.90 0.19 -17.16
C TYR A 351 9.41 1.59 -16.86
N ILE A 352 10.34 1.73 -15.91
CA ILE A 352 10.96 3.02 -15.58
C ILE A 352 11.73 3.56 -16.78
N GLU A 353 12.51 2.73 -17.45
CA GLU A 353 13.28 3.15 -18.64
C GLU A 353 12.39 3.58 -19.80
N ASP A 354 11.32 2.84 -20.08
CA ASP A 354 10.39 3.11 -21.19
C ASP A 354 9.49 4.34 -20.95
N HIS A 355 9.07 4.61 -19.68
CA HIS A 355 8.07 5.63 -19.36
C HIS A 355 8.63 6.85 -18.61
N PHE A 356 9.79 6.72 -18.02
CA PHE A 356 10.46 7.77 -17.23
C PHE A 356 11.96 7.85 -17.58
N PRO A 357 12.31 8.11 -18.85
CA PRO A 357 13.71 8.07 -19.30
C PRO A 357 14.60 9.15 -18.64
N ASP A 358 13.98 10.23 -18.15
CA ASP A 358 14.63 11.33 -17.41
C ASP A 358 14.88 10.98 -15.93
N LYS A 359 14.38 9.83 -15.43
CA LYS A 359 14.49 9.42 -14.04
C LYS A 359 15.57 8.34 -13.86
N THR A 360 16.24 8.38 -12.73
CA THR A 360 17.24 7.38 -12.34
C THR A 360 16.67 6.42 -11.29
N ALA A 361 16.70 5.12 -11.58
CA ALA A 361 16.27 4.10 -10.64
C ALA A 361 17.41 3.70 -9.69
N LEU A 362 17.31 4.04 -8.42
CA LEU A 362 18.19 3.61 -7.34
C LEU A 362 17.53 2.46 -6.56
N ILE A 363 17.35 1.33 -7.25
CA ILE A 363 16.64 0.16 -6.74
C ILE A 363 17.58 -1.05 -6.86
N PRO A 364 18.01 -1.70 -5.77
CA PRO A 364 18.79 -2.91 -5.86
C PRO A 364 17.93 -4.09 -6.31
N TYR A 365 18.54 -5.07 -6.95
CA TYR A 365 17.87 -6.35 -7.22
C TYR A 365 18.15 -7.37 -6.12
N SER A 366 17.28 -8.36 -5.99
CA SER A 366 17.21 -9.25 -4.82
C SER A 366 18.47 -10.07 -4.53
N THR A 367 19.34 -10.31 -5.55
CA THR A 367 20.58 -11.08 -5.41
C THR A 367 21.84 -10.21 -5.27
N MET A 368 21.71 -8.89 -5.41
CA MET A 368 22.86 -7.97 -5.48
C MET A 368 23.85 -8.13 -4.31
N LEU A 369 23.37 -8.17 -3.06
CA LEU A 369 24.24 -8.37 -1.89
C LEU A 369 24.84 -9.78 -1.84
N LYS A 370 24.11 -10.79 -2.34
CA LYS A 370 24.59 -12.17 -2.38
C LYS A 370 25.67 -12.35 -3.42
N GLU A 371 25.56 -11.68 -4.57
CA GLU A 371 26.52 -11.72 -5.67
C GLU A 371 27.91 -11.22 -5.24
N ASN A 372 27.97 -10.33 -4.24
CA ASN A 372 29.21 -9.82 -3.66
C ASN A 372 29.84 -10.76 -2.60
N SER A 373 29.16 -11.84 -2.21
CA SER A 373 29.69 -12.79 -1.20
C SER A 373 30.67 -13.75 -1.83
N ARG A 374 31.73 -14.12 -1.09
CA ARG A 374 32.74 -15.12 -1.52
C ARG A 374 32.08 -16.43 -1.94
N GLN A 375 31.08 -16.90 -1.18
CA GLN A 375 30.35 -18.13 -1.47
C GLN A 375 29.64 -18.09 -2.83
N TRP A 376 29.09 -16.92 -3.23
CA TRP A 376 28.44 -16.79 -4.52
C TRP A 376 29.45 -16.70 -5.66
N GLN A 377 30.56 -15.98 -5.46
CA GLN A 377 31.63 -15.79 -6.44
C GLN A 377 32.40 -17.08 -6.71
N SER A 378 32.48 -18.00 -5.73
CA SER A 378 33.11 -19.31 -5.87
C SER A 378 32.15 -20.43 -6.31
N ASP A 379 30.86 -20.15 -6.55
CA ASP A 379 29.88 -21.18 -6.96
C ASP A 379 29.92 -21.38 -8.48
N ASP A 380 30.51 -22.51 -8.91
CA ASP A 380 30.65 -22.92 -10.29
C ASP A 380 29.32 -23.04 -11.06
N ARG A 381 28.21 -23.13 -10.33
CA ARG A 381 26.88 -23.21 -10.94
C ARG A 381 26.32 -21.85 -11.38
N LYS A 382 26.98 -20.76 -11.00
CA LYS A 382 26.55 -19.40 -11.34
C LYS A 382 27.18 -18.95 -12.65
N VAL A 383 26.36 -18.80 -13.68
CA VAL A 383 26.82 -18.40 -15.02
C VAL A 383 27.57 -17.06 -15.02
N MET A 384 27.28 -16.18 -14.05
CA MET A 384 28.02 -14.90 -13.93
C MET A 384 29.51 -15.09 -13.56
N ASN A 385 29.89 -16.26 -13.05
CA ASN A 385 31.28 -16.60 -12.71
C ASN A 385 31.99 -17.33 -13.85
N TRP A 386 31.29 -17.55 -14.99
CA TRP A 386 31.84 -18.23 -16.13
C TRP A 386 32.49 -17.23 -17.08
N GLU A 387 33.46 -17.67 -17.84
CA GLU A 387 34.11 -16.89 -18.87
C GLU A 387 33.17 -16.76 -20.08
N TYR A 388 32.90 -15.51 -20.52
CA TYR A 388 32.07 -15.25 -21.69
C TYR A 388 32.92 -14.71 -22.84
N HIS A 389 32.83 -15.36 -23.98
CA HIS A 389 33.48 -14.95 -25.22
C HIS A 389 32.48 -14.24 -26.12
N GLU A 390 32.56 -12.92 -26.14
CA GLU A 390 31.56 -12.07 -26.79
C GLU A 390 31.57 -12.22 -28.31
N LYS A 391 32.76 -12.36 -28.94
CA LYS A 391 32.90 -12.45 -30.40
C LYS A 391 32.19 -13.68 -30.98
N ASP A 392 32.33 -14.82 -30.31
CA ASP A 392 31.81 -16.11 -30.78
C ASP A 392 30.55 -16.56 -30.02
N ASP A 393 30.05 -15.74 -29.11
CA ASP A 393 28.81 -15.93 -28.31
C ASP A 393 28.75 -17.29 -27.59
N PHE A 394 29.78 -17.63 -26.78
CA PHE A 394 29.82 -18.84 -25.98
C PHE A 394 30.32 -18.58 -24.54
N TYR A 395 30.03 -19.52 -23.67
CA TYR A 395 30.49 -19.52 -22.28
C TYR A 395 31.40 -20.71 -22.01
N ILE A 396 32.46 -20.54 -21.20
CA ILE A 396 33.26 -21.62 -20.62
C ILE A 396 32.99 -21.66 -19.12
N ASN A 397 32.56 -22.81 -18.60
CA ASN A 397 32.39 -22.97 -17.17
C ASN A 397 33.74 -23.23 -16.46
N PRO A 398 33.83 -23.11 -15.10
CA PRO A 398 35.07 -23.37 -14.37
C PRO A 398 35.66 -24.78 -14.55
N ASN A 399 34.87 -25.73 -15.07
CA ASN A 399 35.33 -27.09 -15.40
C ASN A 399 35.80 -27.24 -16.86
N GLY A 400 36.00 -26.13 -17.56
CA GLY A 400 36.48 -26.12 -18.96
C GLY A 400 35.45 -26.54 -20.02
N VAL A 401 34.18 -26.74 -19.63
CA VAL A 401 33.15 -27.13 -20.63
C VAL A 401 32.64 -25.90 -21.36
N ARG A 402 32.69 -25.94 -22.67
CA ARG A 402 32.17 -24.89 -23.55
C ARG A 402 30.67 -25.05 -23.77
N PHE A 403 29.94 -23.91 -23.71
CA PHE A 403 28.51 -23.81 -23.93
C PHE A 403 28.27 -22.87 -25.11
N ASN A 404 27.95 -23.41 -26.27
CA ASN A 404 27.70 -22.64 -27.48
C ASN A 404 26.27 -22.13 -27.55
N PHE A 405 26.09 -20.97 -28.18
CA PHE A 405 24.76 -20.46 -28.47
C PHE A 405 23.95 -21.47 -29.28
N LYS A 406 22.72 -21.73 -28.87
CA LYS A 406 21.85 -22.68 -29.55
C LYS A 406 20.66 -22.01 -30.23
N ARG A 407 19.92 -21.18 -29.45
CA ARG A 407 18.71 -20.51 -29.94
C ARG A 407 18.26 -19.43 -29.01
N TYR A 408 17.38 -18.55 -29.50
CA TYR A 408 16.57 -17.67 -28.71
C TYR A 408 15.32 -18.39 -28.20
N THR A 409 14.82 -17.99 -27.04
CA THR A 409 13.54 -18.46 -26.46
C THR A 409 12.95 -17.38 -25.58
N TYR A 410 11.68 -17.51 -25.25
CA TYR A 410 11.04 -16.59 -24.34
C TYR A 410 10.19 -17.33 -23.30
N ARG A 411 9.93 -16.66 -22.20
CA ARG A 411 8.97 -17.10 -21.19
C ARG A 411 8.05 -15.94 -20.84
N ARG A 412 6.78 -16.22 -20.63
CA ARG A 412 5.84 -15.26 -20.07
C ARG A 412 5.59 -15.60 -18.62
N ASP A 413 5.59 -14.58 -17.77
CA ASP A 413 5.16 -14.76 -16.38
C ASP A 413 3.62 -14.88 -16.30
N SER A 414 3.09 -15.19 -15.10
CA SER A 414 1.64 -15.32 -14.88
C SER A 414 0.83 -14.03 -15.12
N TYR A 415 1.48 -12.93 -15.44
CA TYR A 415 0.91 -11.61 -15.73
C TYR A 415 1.17 -11.13 -17.15
N GLY A 416 1.64 -12.05 -18.02
CA GLY A 416 1.86 -11.79 -19.44
C GLY A 416 3.16 -11.06 -19.77
N PHE A 417 4.02 -10.70 -18.80
CA PHE A 417 5.30 -10.06 -19.09
C PHE A 417 6.24 -11.06 -19.75
N ARG A 418 6.71 -10.72 -20.96
CA ARG A 418 7.63 -11.53 -21.75
C ARG A 418 9.07 -11.25 -21.33
N ARG A 419 9.82 -12.34 -21.12
CA ARG A 419 11.26 -12.34 -20.89
C ARG A 419 11.94 -13.12 -21.99
N ASP A 420 12.93 -12.53 -22.63
CA ASP A 420 13.66 -13.15 -23.69
C ASP A 420 14.98 -13.74 -23.16
N PHE A 421 15.34 -14.92 -23.68
CA PHE A 421 16.52 -15.65 -23.23
C PHE A 421 17.32 -16.13 -24.41
N LYS A 422 18.64 -16.10 -24.28
CA LYS A 422 19.59 -16.89 -25.07
C LYS A 422 19.78 -18.25 -24.39
N VAL A 423 19.66 -19.34 -25.12
CA VAL A 423 19.91 -20.70 -24.67
C VAL A 423 21.25 -21.14 -25.19
N TYR A 424 22.11 -21.56 -24.27
CA TYR A 424 23.42 -22.15 -24.63
C TYR A 424 23.40 -23.61 -24.23
N GLN A 425 24.08 -24.44 -25.04
CA GLN A 425 24.16 -25.88 -24.85
C GLN A 425 25.61 -26.30 -24.73
N ALA A 426 25.92 -27.16 -23.75
CA ALA A 426 27.23 -27.71 -23.53
C ALA A 426 27.69 -28.54 -24.74
N GLU A 427 28.94 -28.45 -25.09
CA GLU A 427 29.59 -29.38 -26.03
C GLU A 427 29.63 -30.77 -25.40
N ARG A 428 29.19 -31.78 -26.20
CA ARG A 428 29.11 -33.16 -25.74
C ARG A 428 30.46 -33.90 -25.84
N PHE A 429 31.28 -33.54 -26.80
CA PHE A 429 32.54 -34.20 -27.13
C PHE A 429 33.67 -33.18 -27.16
N ASP A 430 34.86 -33.62 -26.78
CA ASP A 430 36.10 -32.86 -26.93
C ASP A 430 36.61 -32.87 -28.38
N GLU A 431 37.73 -32.20 -28.64
CA GLU A 431 38.39 -32.18 -29.95
C GLU A 431 38.79 -33.56 -30.46
N ASN A 432 39.00 -34.53 -29.56
CA ASN A 432 39.33 -35.93 -29.83
C ASN A 432 38.10 -36.83 -29.91
N HIS A 433 36.87 -36.28 -30.04
CA HIS A 433 35.61 -37.01 -30.09
C HIS A 433 35.32 -37.85 -28.82
N ARG A 434 35.94 -37.54 -27.66
CA ARG A 434 35.67 -38.19 -26.37
C ARG A 434 34.53 -37.50 -25.66
N LEU A 435 33.65 -38.29 -25.03
CA LEU A 435 32.51 -37.78 -24.28
C LEU A 435 33.00 -36.96 -23.08
N ILE A 436 32.48 -35.76 -22.91
CA ILE A 436 32.73 -34.89 -21.75
C ILE A 436 31.66 -35.20 -20.68
N PRO A 437 31.98 -35.95 -19.61
CA PRO A 437 30.98 -36.30 -18.58
C PRO A 437 30.38 -35.05 -17.90
N GLN A 438 31.17 -33.99 -17.70
CA GLN A 438 30.78 -32.72 -17.10
C GLN A 438 29.75 -31.93 -17.94
N ALA A 439 29.63 -32.26 -19.24
CA ALA A 439 28.62 -31.67 -20.14
C ALA A 439 27.22 -32.27 -19.95
N LEU A 440 27.13 -33.40 -19.22
CA LEU A 440 25.87 -34.10 -19.00
C LEU A 440 25.27 -33.84 -17.63
N THR A 441 23.95 -33.88 -17.57
CA THR A 441 23.21 -33.89 -16.31
C THR A 441 23.27 -35.29 -15.67
N PRO A 442 22.95 -35.47 -14.36
CA PRO A 442 22.88 -36.81 -13.75
C PRO A 442 21.93 -37.79 -14.46
N ARG A 443 21.01 -37.29 -15.29
CA ARG A 443 20.07 -38.11 -16.08
C ARG A 443 20.57 -38.35 -17.51
N GLY A 444 21.83 -38.06 -17.84
CA GLY A 444 22.43 -38.24 -19.17
C GLY A 444 22.03 -37.19 -20.22
N ASN A 445 21.24 -36.19 -19.90
CA ASN A 445 20.88 -35.12 -20.84
C ASN A 445 22.00 -34.08 -20.96
N ILE A 446 22.20 -33.50 -22.14
CA ILE A 446 23.16 -32.42 -22.37
C ILE A 446 22.74 -31.19 -21.54
N LYS A 447 23.68 -30.63 -20.78
CA LYS A 447 23.46 -29.41 -19.97
C LYS A 447 23.13 -28.22 -20.86
N ARG A 448 22.17 -27.40 -20.39
CA ARG A 448 21.78 -26.13 -21.03
C ARG A 448 21.68 -25.05 -19.98
N ILE A 449 22.09 -23.85 -20.33
CA ILE A 449 21.90 -22.65 -19.55
C ILE A 449 21.02 -21.67 -20.32
N MET A 450 20.33 -20.83 -19.60
CA MET A 450 19.49 -19.77 -20.16
C MET A 450 19.93 -18.45 -19.54
N VAL A 451 20.36 -17.53 -20.37
CA VAL A 451 20.78 -16.18 -19.99
C VAL A 451 19.74 -15.19 -20.50
N ASN A 452 19.35 -14.26 -19.65
CA ASN A 452 18.49 -13.14 -20.03
C ASN A 452 19.35 -11.89 -20.21
N PRO A 453 19.68 -11.47 -21.44
CA PRO A 453 20.57 -10.33 -21.68
C PRO A 453 20.01 -9.02 -21.13
N GLN A 454 18.70 -8.83 -21.26
CA GLN A 454 18.03 -7.62 -20.76
C GLN A 454 18.10 -7.53 -19.23
N TRP A 455 17.94 -8.66 -18.53
CA TRP A 455 18.08 -8.71 -17.10
C TRP A 455 19.51 -8.41 -16.64
N GLU A 456 20.53 -8.93 -17.32
CA GLU A 456 21.93 -8.63 -17.01
C GLU A 456 22.26 -7.15 -17.27
N TYR A 457 21.72 -6.56 -18.34
CA TYR A 457 21.81 -5.12 -18.61
C TYR A 457 21.23 -4.31 -17.44
N PHE A 458 20.01 -4.63 -16.98
CA PHE A 458 19.40 -3.91 -15.85
C PHE A 458 20.16 -4.09 -14.55
N LYS A 459 20.74 -5.26 -14.30
CA LYS A 459 21.61 -5.47 -13.13
C LYS A 459 22.86 -4.60 -13.20
N ALA A 460 23.52 -4.54 -14.35
CA ALA A 460 24.69 -3.69 -14.54
C ALA A 460 24.37 -2.21 -14.35
N LYS A 461 23.27 -1.74 -14.94
CA LYS A 461 22.77 -0.38 -14.79
C LYS A 461 22.45 -0.05 -13.32
N ALA A 462 21.76 -0.95 -12.61
CA ALA A 462 21.43 -0.77 -11.19
C ALA A 462 22.69 -0.70 -10.30
N ARG A 463 23.69 -1.57 -10.55
CA ARG A 463 24.98 -1.51 -9.84
C ARG A 463 25.70 -0.17 -10.06
N HIS A 464 25.78 0.28 -11.32
CA HIS A 464 26.39 1.55 -11.66
C HIS A 464 25.68 2.74 -11.00
N SER A 465 24.35 2.81 -11.07
CA SER A 465 23.59 3.91 -10.48
C SER A 465 23.72 3.94 -8.94
N LEU A 466 23.70 2.77 -8.28
CA LEU A 466 23.83 2.70 -6.82
C LEU A 466 25.25 2.98 -6.32
N SER A 467 26.29 2.65 -7.08
CA SER A 467 27.69 2.98 -6.70
C SER A 467 28.01 4.46 -6.84
N ASN A 468 27.28 5.18 -7.68
CA ASN A 468 27.54 6.60 -7.98
C ASN A 468 26.62 7.57 -7.20
N SER A 469 25.79 7.06 -6.28
CA SER A 469 24.84 7.88 -5.53
C SER A 469 24.83 7.55 -4.05
N ASP A 470 25.02 8.55 -3.21
CA ASP A 470 24.86 8.46 -1.74
C ASP A 470 23.39 8.50 -1.31
N THR A 471 22.47 8.85 -2.23
CA THR A 471 21.05 9.03 -1.94
C THR A 471 20.41 7.75 -1.42
N TYR A 472 20.84 6.57 -1.95
CA TYR A 472 20.25 5.28 -1.53
C TYR A 472 20.41 5.02 -0.02
N SER A 473 21.51 5.45 0.58
CA SER A 473 21.77 5.26 2.02
C SER A 473 20.73 5.97 2.90
N ARG A 474 20.17 7.10 2.44
CA ARG A 474 19.18 7.91 3.15
C ARG A 474 17.80 7.22 3.22
N ARG A 475 17.52 6.26 2.32
CA ARG A 475 16.22 5.58 2.23
C ARG A 475 15.74 5.04 3.58
N LYS A 476 16.61 4.32 4.29
CA LYS A 476 16.25 3.72 5.58
C LYS A 476 15.78 4.78 6.58
N TYR A 477 16.52 5.86 6.69
CA TYR A 477 16.19 6.93 7.61
C TYR A 477 14.94 7.70 7.18
N ASP A 478 14.76 7.92 5.90
CA ASP A 478 13.65 8.71 5.37
C ASP A 478 12.30 8.00 5.54
N VAL A 479 12.20 6.74 5.13
CA VAL A 479 10.93 6.02 5.09
C VAL A 479 10.60 5.29 6.40
N GLU A 480 11.58 4.60 7.02
CA GLU A 480 11.33 3.81 8.23
C GLU A 480 10.86 4.68 9.40
N THR A 481 11.40 5.91 9.51
CA THR A 481 10.94 6.89 10.51
C THR A 481 9.47 7.24 10.34
N VAL A 482 9.00 7.42 9.11
CA VAL A 482 7.59 7.73 8.81
C VAL A 482 6.69 6.55 9.18
N PHE A 483 7.08 5.31 8.86
CA PHE A 483 6.31 4.13 9.26
C PHE A 483 6.32 3.92 10.78
N GLY A 484 7.43 4.20 11.44
CA GLY A 484 7.53 4.20 12.91
C GLY A 484 6.53 5.18 13.52
N ASN A 485 6.53 6.42 13.04
CA ASN A 485 5.61 7.46 13.49
C ASN A 485 4.13 7.08 13.23
N LEU A 486 3.81 6.54 12.06
CA LEU A 486 2.45 6.09 11.73
C LEU A 486 1.96 4.99 12.67
N LYS A 487 2.78 3.96 12.89
CA LYS A 487 2.35 2.75 13.61
C LYS A 487 2.56 2.82 15.11
N ALA A 488 3.68 3.37 15.57
CA ALA A 488 4.00 3.44 16.99
C ALA A 488 3.43 4.72 17.62
N TYR A 489 3.69 5.87 17.03
CA TYR A 489 3.28 7.15 17.61
C TYR A 489 1.77 7.43 17.43
N LEU A 490 1.25 7.41 16.19
CA LEU A 490 -0.19 7.58 15.93
C LEU A 490 -1.00 6.33 16.26
N GLY A 491 -0.38 5.18 16.51
CA GLY A 491 -1.06 3.93 16.78
C GLY A 491 -1.91 3.41 15.62
N PHE A 492 -1.66 3.89 14.39
CA PHE A 492 -2.46 3.54 13.22
C PHE A 492 -2.05 2.17 12.67
N LYS A 493 -2.48 1.10 13.33
CA LYS A 493 -2.18 -0.30 12.96
C LYS A 493 -3.31 -0.96 12.18
N ARG A 494 -4.52 -0.41 12.23
CA ARG A 494 -5.72 -0.98 11.63
C ARG A 494 -6.69 0.10 11.17
N PHE A 495 -7.34 -0.11 10.02
CA PHE A 495 -8.42 0.74 9.54
C PHE A 495 -9.67 0.60 10.42
N THR A 496 -10.45 1.68 10.52
CA THR A 496 -11.76 1.68 11.19
C THR A 496 -12.91 1.57 10.19
N VAL A 497 -12.63 1.80 8.91
CA VAL A 497 -13.57 1.73 7.79
C VAL A 497 -13.35 0.46 6.96
N ARG A 498 -14.32 0.10 6.11
CA ARG A 498 -14.24 -1.04 5.18
C ARG A 498 -14.32 -0.57 3.74
N GLY A 499 -13.65 -1.31 2.86
CA GLY A 499 -13.56 -1.01 1.43
C GLY A 499 -12.39 -0.10 1.07
N LEU A 500 -11.75 -0.37 -0.05
CA LEU A 500 -10.49 0.26 -0.50
C LEU A 500 -10.59 1.79 -0.59
N LYS A 501 -11.67 2.32 -1.20
CA LYS A 501 -11.87 3.77 -1.37
C LYS A 501 -11.93 4.49 -0.02
N LYS A 502 -12.71 3.97 0.95
CA LYS A 502 -12.83 4.56 2.28
C LYS A 502 -11.53 4.43 3.07
N ALA A 503 -10.85 3.27 2.97
CA ALA A 503 -9.55 3.06 3.59
C ALA A 503 -8.48 4.01 3.03
N LYS A 504 -8.48 4.28 1.70
CA LYS A 504 -7.59 5.26 1.06
C LYS A 504 -7.79 6.66 1.65
N ARG A 505 -9.05 7.11 1.80
CA ARG A 505 -9.38 8.42 2.42
C ARG A 505 -8.87 8.49 3.86
N GLN A 506 -9.17 7.48 4.66
CA GLN A 506 -8.72 7.42 6.06
C GLN A 506 -7.19 7.43 6.18
N MET A 507 -6.48 6.75 5.29
CA MET A 507 -5.02 6.79 5.24
C MET A 507 -4.49 8.18 4.90
N GLY A 508 -5.10 8.85 3.92
CA GLY A 508 -4.73 10.22 3.55
C GLY A 508 -4.80 11.20 4.72
N ILE A 509 -5.85 11.11 5.55
CA ILE A 509 -5.95 11.90 6.77
C ILE A 509 -4.77 11.61 7.71
N ALA A 510 -4.47 10.33 7.96
CA ALA A 510 -3.42 9.94 8.90
C ALA A 510 -2.03 10.42 8.44
N LEU A 511 -1.74 10.30 7.15
CA LEU A 511 -0.46 10.73 6.58
C LEU A 511 -0.32 12.26 6.53
N MET A 512 -1.42 12.98 6.21
CA MET A 512 -1.40 14.44 6.24
C MET A 512 -1.26 14.96 7.68
N ALA A 513 -1.90 14.33 8.67
CA ALA A 513 -1.72 14.66 10.08
C ALA A 513 -0.27 14.45 10.54
N LEU A 514 0.42 13.41 10.05
CA LEU A 514 1.86 13.20 10.28
C LEU A 514 2.69 14.34 9.69
N ASN A 515 2.40 14.77 8.47
CA ASN A 515 3.09 15.88 7.83
C ASN A 515 2.93 17.18 8.62
N MET A 516 1.71 17.49 9.07
CA MET A 516 1.43 18.69 9.88
C MET A 516 2.18 18.66 11.21
N LYS A 517 2.23 17.50 11.84
CA LYS A 517 3.02 17.34 13.07
C LYS A 517 4.52 17.50 12.80
N LYS A 518 5.03 16.86 11.75
CA LYS A 518 6.45 16.92 11.40
C LYS A 518 6.92 18.35 11.14
N ILE A 519 6.16 19.16 10.38
CA ILE A 519 6.53 20.54 10.09
C ILE A 519 6.54 21.39 11.37
N ALA A 520 5.57 21.18 12.27
CA ALA A 520 5.51 21.83 13.57
C ALA A 520 6.72 21.47 14.45
N ASP A 521 7.02 20.17 14.60
CA ASP A 521 8.17 19.68 15.38
C ASP A 521 9.51 20.19 14.83
N ARG A 522 9.64 20.34 13.50
CA ARG A 522 10.84 20.92 12.86
C ARG A 522 11.01 22.38 13.27
N ARG A 523 9.95 23.18 13.22
CA ARG A 523 9.98 24.60 13.64
C ARG A 523 10.35 24.75 15.11
N ARG A 524 9.74 23.91 15.98
CA ARG A 524 10.06 23.88 17.42
C ARG A 524 11.52 23.56 17.69
N SER A 525 12.06 22.57 16.99
CA SER A 525 13.48 22.18 17.11
C SER A 525 14.39 23.31 16.65
N PHE A 526 14.02 23.99 15.59
CA PHE A 526 14.76 25.15 15.06
C PHE A 526 14.76 26.32 16.05
N GLN A 527 13.61 26.69 16.61
CA GLN A 527 13.50 27.76 17.61
C GLN A 527 14.33 27.46 18.86
N ARG A 528 14.30 26.23 19.36
CA ARG A 528 15.13 25.81 20.51
C ARG A 528 16.63 25.95 20.24
N LEU A 529 17.07 25.56 19.07
CA LEU A 529 18.48 25.70 18.66
C LEU A 529 18.88 27.17 18.48
N TYR A 530 18.00 27.97 17.90
CA TYR A 530 18.19 29.41 17.76
C TYR A 530 18.39 30.10 19.13
N HIS A 531 17.50 29.86 20.09
CA HIS A 531 17.60 30.40 21.44
C HIS A 531 18.85 29.92 22.17
N LYS A 532 19.22 28.63 22.02
CA LYS A 532 20.44 28.06 22.63
C LYS A 532 21.72 28.72 22.06
N LYS A 533 21.76 28.96 20.75
CA LYS A 533 22.93 29.58 20.08
C LYS A 533 22.96 31.09 20.28
N LYS A 534 21.81 31.77 20.34
CA LYS A 534 21.76 33.21 20.67
C LYS A 534 22.38 33.50 22.04
N ASN A 535 22.20 32.59 23.01
CA ASN A 535 22.81 32.71 24.34
C ASN A 535 24.33 32.39 24.35
N ARG A 536 24.91 31.83 23.25
CA ARG A 536 26.31 31.44 23.15
C ARG A 536 27.13 32.33 22.18
N SER A 537 26.62 33.47 21.70
CA SER A 537 27.27 34.35 20.72
C SER A 537 27.81 33.67 19.42
N GLU A 538 27.30 32.49 19.05
CA GLU A 538 27.73 31.73 17.88
C GLU A 538 26.97 32.04 16.59
N LEU A 539 26.19 33.13 16.57
CA LEU A 539 25.46 33.61 15.39
C LEU A 539 26.32 34.57 14.59
N GLN A 540 26.70 34.22 13.38
CA GLN A 540 27.33 35.16 12.44
C GLN A 540 26.25 35.98 11.71
N ARG A 541 26.31 37.28 11.84
CA ARG A 541 25.47 38.24 11.13
C ARG A 541 26.01 38.47 9.72
N ILE A 542 25.17 38.33 8.71
CA ILE A 542 25.51 38.67 7.32
C ILE A 542 25.02 40.06 6.96
N PRO A 543 25.61 40.69 5.91
CA PRO A 543 25.37 42.10 5.56
C PRO A 543 23.92 42.49 5.29
N ASN A 544 23.04 41.57 4.95
CA ASN A 544 21.62 41.83 4.70
C ASN A 544 20.73 41.73 5.97
N GLY A 545 21.31 41.70 7.17
CA GLY A 545 20.56 41.59 8.43
C GLY A 545 20.07 40.18 8.80
N SER A 546 20.40 39.19 8.00
CA SER A 546 20.06 37.77 8.27
C SER A 546 21.15 37.08 9.11
N PHE A 547 20.83 35.88 9.65
CA PHE A 547 21.77 35.10 10.48
C PHE A 547 22.05 33.75 9.85
N ILE A 548 23.30 33.27 9.87
CA ILE A 548 23.69 31.90 9.49
C ILE A 548 23.90 31.06 10.74
N ILE A 549 23.29 29.92 10.79
CA ILE A 549 23.58 28.88 11.77
C ILE A 549 24.38 27.77 11.06
N ARG A 550 25.73 27.75 11.29
CA ARG A 550 26.57 26.60 10.89
C ARG A 550 26.19 25.40 11.75
N ASP A 551 26.08 24.20 11.20
CA ASP A 551 25.86 22.90 11.88
C ASP A 551 24.41 22.52 12.22
N LEU A 552 23.46 22.84 11.38
CA LEU A 552 22.14 22.19 11.45
C LEU A 552 21.93 21.21 10.29
N CYS A 553 22.13 19.94 10.60
CA CYS A 553 21.76 18.77 9.78
C CYS A 553 22.14 18.82 8.31
N HIS A 554 23.24 18.19 7.94
CA HIS A 554 23.65 17.76 6.57
C HIS A 554 23.15 18.56 5.35
N SER A 555 22.66 19.78 5.54
CA SER A 555 22.25 20.71 4.50
C SER A 555 23.00 22.05 4.70
N PRO A 556 23.71 22.55 3.70
CA PRO A 556 24.47 23.77 3.84
C PRO A 556 23.54 24.99 3.94
N PHE A 557 23.59 25.68 5.06
CA PHE A 557 23.05 27.02 5.31
C PHE A 557 21.52 27.21 5.38
N PHE A 558 21.01 27.42 6.60
CA PHE A 558 19.75 28.11 6.83
C PHE A 558 20.02 29.62 7.02
N ILE A 559 19.43 30.46 6.18
CA ILE A 559 19.49 31.91 6.28
C ILE A 559 18.18 32.42 6.89
N LEU A 560 18.27 33.19 8.00
CA LEU A 560 17.12 33.85 8.62
C LEU A 560 17.08 35.31 8.16
N SER A 561 15.98 35.73 7.54
CA SER A 561 15.71 37.14 7.30
C SER A 561 15.16 37.84 8.56
N PRO A 562 15.30 39.16 8.70
CA PRO A 562 14.74 39.94 9.82
C PRO A 562 13.22 39.77 9.96
N ASP A 563 12.51 39.48 8.87
CA ASP A 563 11.04 39.26 8.82
C ASP A 563 10.62 37.86 9.30
N SER A 564 11.57 36.99 9.67
CA SER A 564 11.28 35.60 10.14
C SER A 564 10.57 35.55 11.47
N PHE A 565 10.39 36.65 12.16
CA PHE A 565 9.46 36.77 13.31
C PHE A 565 8.00 36.84 12.88
N GLY A 566 7.74 37.03 11.57
CA GLY A 566 6.40 37.04 10.96
C GLY A 566 6.11 35.95 9.94
N GLY A 567 7.01 35.04 9.65
CA GLY A 567 6.60 33.88 8.86
C GLY A 567 7.41 33.33 7.69
N ARG A 568 8.58 33.80 7.29
CA ARG A 568 9.32 33.18 6.17
C ARG A 568 10.72 32.71 6.55
N ILE A 569 11.00 31.44 6.31
CA ILE A 569 12.35 30.86 6.28
C ILE A 569 12.72 30.75 4.80
N THR A 570 13.71 31.49 4.33
CA THR A 570 14.22 31.35 2.96
C THR A 570 15.52 30.57 2.96
N LEU A 571 15.65 29.63 2.02
CA LEU A 571 16.91 28.93 1.73
C LEU A 571 17.65 29.71 0.65
N GLY A 572 18.91 30.10 0.93
CA GLY A 572 19.76 30.70 -0.07
C GLY A 572 20.15 29.71 -1.17
N PRO A 573 20.39 30.21 -2.42
CA PRO A 573 20.79 29.32 -3.51
C PRO A 573 22.14 28.66 -3.22
N ARG A 574 22.27 27.40 -3.61
CA ARG A 574 23.53 26.65 -3.59
C ARG A 574 24.55 27.41 -4.42
N SER A 575 25.63 27.93 -3.80
CA SER A 575 26.81 28.34 -4.55
C SER A 575 27.44 27.08 -5.15
N SER A 576 27.43 26.98 -6.48
CA SER A 576 28.22 26.02 -7.24
C SER A 576 29.71 26.19 -6.87
N PRO A 577 30.48 25.11 -6.72
CA PRO A 577 31.92 25.21 -6.49
C PRO A 577 32.57 25.90 -7.69
N ASN A 578 33.31 26.98 -7.43
CA ASN A 578 34.11 27.69 -8.41
C ASN A 578 35.03 26.72 -9.14
N GLN A 579 34.87 26.61 -10.45
CA GLN A 579 35.92 26.11 -11.33
C GLN A 579 37.10 27.10 -11.28
N HIS A 580 38.13 26.74 -10.55
CA HIS A 580 39.43 27.39 -10.70
C HIS A 580 39.98 27.02 -12.07
N GLY A 581 39.83 27.94 -13.00
CA GLY A 581 40.54 27.93 -14.27
C GLY A 581 42.03 28.10 -14.06
N HIS A 582 42.80 27.05 -14.37
CA HIS A 582 44.23 27.20 -14.59
C HIS A 582 44.47 27.99 -15.88
N ARG A 583 44.79 29.27 -15.74
CA ARG A 583 45.54 30.01 -16.77
C ARG A 583 46.99 29.52 -16.70
N LYS A 584 47.44 28.81 -17.69
CA LYS A 584 48.87 28.75 -18.05
C LYS A 584 49.17 29.97 -18.88
N GLY A 585 50.06 30.79 -18.38
CA GLY A 585 50.72 31.85 -19.14
C GLY A 585 51.94 31.31 -19.90
N SER A 586 52.25 32.06 -20.92
CA SER A 586 53.36 32.07 -21.89
C SER A 586 53.32 31.11 -23.00
#